data_4cbec3df77fc66ddc11a1c4eb430f332
#
_entry.id   4cbec3df77fc66ddc11a1c4eb430f332
#
_cell.length_a   1.000
_cell.length_b   1.000
_cell.length_c   1.000
_cell.angle_alpha   90.00
_cell.angle_beta   90.00
_cell.angle_gamma   90.00
#
_symmetry.space_group_name_H-M   'P 1'
#
loop_
_entity.id
_entity.type
_entity.pdbx_description
1 polymer ?
#
loop_
_entity_poly.entity_id
_entity_poly.type
_entity_poly.pdbx_seq_one_letter_code
_entity_poly.pdbx_strand_id
1 'polypeptide(L)'
;MKFSAVNLILLIAAAAASAAGQQATLATEAPQHPGWAYYVDCSAPVNGNGSKSHPWNTLSGPNAYTFRPGDKLLLKRGTTCQGTLFPQGSGSDDDPIIIDAYGVGAQPIIDGEYNEEAILLSDQQYWEIHNLEIVGGYQYGIFIWGDKAYSSLNHFHLINLNLHDAHYVTSTFDDSGEVQIQTNGVHQLINDVLIDGVITHDSHVAAGIWVDASGAYGPATEACIQNADRLLGNHITIQNSSAYNLDGAGIWLLNGRNGLIQRNVVHNIGLVAGYDDTGITEHCCHRCMIQHNESYGNHTPNLYDGGGFDIDLFNIDNVLQYNYAHDCDGYCVGEYSAFVAPNRNSVIRYNICSNNNRKAATAVLGDFWFSGAPLEGTQIYTNVSYWNPANNAAAFEAQYTQYTGTNPNFFKNNIIYSTSPAMINANSGITLDNNIYWSIGSSAPTWEIDSVTYTGFSAYQAATGQDAHSFYTDPMLNDPTYHGVGWPTTAFTLQPASPAIGTGADVCEGIPGCSMGKHDFFGNPLPDGSGYDIGADQAP
;
A
#
# COMPACT_ATOMS: atom_id res chain seq x y z
N MET A 1 21.99 19.87 61.99
CA MET A 1 21.91 21.04 62.88
C MET A 1 20.93 22.03 62.33
N LYS A 2 19.90 22.32 63.13
CA LYS A 2 18.99 23.48 63.21
C LYS A 2 18.31 24.00 61.99
N PHE A 3 17.03 23.68 61.88
CA PHE A 3 15.78 24.40 61.75
C PHE A 3 15.83 25.93 61.65
N SER A 4 15.11 26.54 60.77
CA SER A 4 14.19 27.61 61.13
C SER A 4 13.08 27.78 60.07
N ALA A 5 11.83 27.71 60.53
CA ALA A 5 10.59 28.03 59.85
C ALA A 5 10.27 29.52 60.01
N VAL A 6 9.68 30.15 59.00
CA VAL A 6 8.96 31.45 59.18
C VAL A 6 7.69 31.47 58.34
N ASN A 7 6.65 31.52 59.05
CA ASN A 7 5.27 31.94 58.99
C ASN A 7 4.66 32.55 57.68
N LEU A 8 3.51 32.00 57.42
CA LEU A 8 2.37 32.37 56.62
C LEU A 8 1.68 33.65 57.21
N ILE A 9 1.41 34.66 56.38
CA ILE A 9 0.40 35.67 56.63
C ILE A 9 -0.59 35.72 55.46
N LEU A 10 -1.85 35.35 55.77
CA LEU A 10 -3.00 35.47 54.90
C LEU A 10 -3.45 36.97 54.91
N LEU A 11 -3.54 37.57 53.76
CA LEU A 11 -4.32 38.84 53.56
C LEU A 11 -5.43 38.58 52.56
N ILE A 12 -6.65 38.56 53.07
CA ILE A 12 -7.89 38.53 52.28
C ILE A 12 -8.16 40.00 51.89
N ALA A 13 -8.09 40.32 50.59
CA ALA A 13 -8.64 41.56 50.06
C ALA A 13 -9.79 41.20 49.12
N ALA A 14 -11.00 41.52 49.51
CA ALA A 14 -12.19 41.47 48.68
C ALA A 14 -12.12 42.62 47.67
N ALA A 15 -12.12 42.30 46.39
CA ALA A 15 -12.30 43.27 45.33
C ALA A 15 -13.58 42.94 44.55
N ALA A 16 -14.45 43.92 44.47
CA ALA A 16 -15.74 43.88 43.81
C ALA A 16 -15.61 43.59 42.30
N ALA A 17 -16.41 42.65 41.84
CA ALA A 17 -16.55 42.36 40.41
C ALA A 17 -17.34 43.48 39.72
N SER A 18 -16.69 44.27 38.89
CA SER A 18 -17.33 45.04 37.85
C SER A 18 -17.51 44.15 36.61
N ALA A 19 -18.74 43.81 36.29
CA ALA A 19 -19.09 43.16 35.04
C ALA A 19 -18.90 44.14 33.88
N ALA A 20 -17.71 44.09 33.27
CA ALA A 20 -17.51 44.64 31.93
C ALA A 20 -17.84 43.54 30.94
N GLY A 21 -18.98 43.68 30.26
CA GLY A 21 -19.35 42.79 29.14
C GLY A 21 -18.26 42.90 28.05
N GLN A 22 -17.45 41.84 27.91
CA GLN A 22 -16.71 41.61 26.69
C GLN A 22 -17.73 41.22 25.60
N GLN A 23 -18.07 42.18 24.76
CA GLN A 23 -18.59 41.86 23.43
C GLN A 23 -17.48 41.04 22.75
N ALA A 24 -17.74 39.75 22.56
CA ALA A 24 -17.01 38.96 21.60
C ALA A 24 -17.23 39.66 20.24
N THR A 25 -16.21 40.34 19.76
CA THR A 25 -16.13 40.69 18.36
C THR A 25 -16.10 39.38 17.60
N LEU A 26 -17.22 39.04 16.99
CA LEU A 26 -17.25 38.03 15.92
C LEU A 26 -16.14 38.47 14.95
N ALA A 27 -15.10 37.67 14.85
CA ALA A 27 -14.16 37.80 13.77
C ALA A 27 -15.01 37.74 12.50
N THR A 28 -15.11 38.88 11.81
CA THR A 28 -15.69 38.91 10.47
C THR A 28 -14.82 37.97 9.65
N GLU A 29 -15.39 36.86 9.22
CA GLU A 29 -14.77 36.01 8.22
C GLU A 29 -14.25 36.92 7.11
N ALA A 30 -12.98 36.73 6.74
CA ALA A 30 -12.44 37.43 5.58
C ALA A 30 -13.36 37.09 4.39
N PRO A 31 -13.71 38.09 3.56
CA PRO A 31 -14.59 37.80 2.42
C PRO A 31 -13.99 36.66 1.62
N GLN A 32 -14.75 35.54 1.52
CA GLN A 32 -14.34 34.39 0.75
C GLN A 32 -14.07 34.83 -0.69
N HIS A 33 -12.92 34.47 -1.22
CA HIS A 33 -12.59 34.67 -2.62
C HIS A 33 -13.53 33.75 -3.42
N PRO A 34 -14.31 34.25 -4.40
CA PRO A 34 -15.34 33.45 -5.05
C PRO A 34 -14.79 32.32 -5.96
N GLY A 35 -13.46 32.09 -5.96
CA GLY A 35 -12.79 31.17 -6.87
C GLY A 35 -12.94 31.61 -8.34
N TRP A 36 -11.84 31.73 -9.04
CA TRP A 36 -11.86 32.15 -10.45
C TRP A 36 -11.44 30.99 -11.33
N ALA A 37 -12.00 30.89 -12.53
CA ALA A 37 -11.58 29.92 -13.53
C ALA A 37 -10.63 30.58 -14.53
N TYR A 38 -9.46 30.01 -14.64
CA TYR A 38 -8.42 30.33 -15.62
C TYR A 38 -8.33 29.25 -16.67
N TYR A 39 -8.09 29.62 -17.91
CA TYR A 39 -8.17 28.74 -19.05
C TYR A 39 -6.85 28.68 -19.81
N VAL A 40 -6.44 27.46 -20.17
CA VAL A 40 -5.29 27.17 -21.03
C VAL A 40 -5.78 26.48 -22.30
N ASP A 41 -5.40 26.98 -23.45
CA ASP A 41 -5.62 26.36 -24.76
C ASP A 41 -4.31 26.45 -25.56
N CYS A 42 -3.48 25.42 -25.46
CA CYS A 42 -2.18 25.39 -26.13
C CYS A 42 -2.27 25.32 -27.67
N SER A 43 -3.47 25.18 -28.23
CA SER A 43 -3.73 25.31 -29.68
C SER A 43 -4.10 26.74 -30.08
N ALA A 44 -4.29 27.67 -29.13
CA ALA A 44 -4.68 29.04 -29.46
C ALA A 44 -3.53 29.80 -30.15
N PRO A 45 -3.81 30.56 -31.23
CA PRO A 45 -2.76 31.20 -32.01
C PRO A 45 -2.06 32.36 -31.32
N VAL A 46 -2.67 32.89 -30.25
CA VAL A 46 -2.16 34.07 -29.50
C VAL A 46 -2.31 33.80 -28.02
N ASN A 47 -1.26 34.12 -27.26
CA ASN A 47 -1.30 34.04 -25.81
C ASN A 47 -2.21 35.08 -25.22
N GLY A 48 -3.14 34.66 -24.37
CA GLY A 48 -4.14 35.52 -23.74
C GLY A 48 -3.80 35.88 -22.29
N ASN A 49 -4.84 36.20 -21.53
CA ASN A 49 -4.75 36.59 -20.12
C ASN A 49 -5.35 35.54 -19.17
N GLY A 50 -5.62 34.35 -19.66
CA GLY A 50 -6.22 33.23 -18.88
C GLY A 50 -7.74 33.27 -18.80
N SER A 51 -8.43 34.26 -19.38
CA SER A 51 -9.90 34.25 -19.46
C SER A 51 -10.37 33.24 -20.51
N LYS A 52 -11.62 32.77 -20.43
CA LYS A 52 -12.17 31.78 -21.37
C LYS A 52 -12.13 32.28 -22.83
N SER A 53 -12.29 33.56 -23.07
CA SER A 53 -12.24 34.16 -24.41
C SER A 53 -10.82 34.45 -24.90
N HIS A 54 -9.86 34.56 -23.99
CA HIS A 54 -8.45 34.81 -24.27
C HIS A 54 -7.59 33.88 -23.38
N PRO A 55 -7.59 32.57 -23.62
CA PRO A 55 -6.86 31.63 -22.79
C PRO A 55 -5.34 31.82 -22.93
N TRP A 56 -4.59 31.41 -21.92
CA TRP A 56 -3.16 31.21 -22.07
C TRP A 56 -2.90 30.13 -23.11
N ASN A 57 -1.92 30.31 -23.96
CA ASN A 57 -1.56 29.30 -24.95
C ASN A 57 -0.25 28.56 -24.66
N THR A 58 0.32 28.76 -23.50
CA THR A 58 1.48 28.04 -22.96
C THR A 58 1.36 27.92 -21.45
N LEU A 59 2.16 27.05 -20.84
CA LEU A 59 2.24 26.89 -19.39
C LEU A 59 2.91 28.07 -18.67
N SER A 60 3.57 28.98 -19.39
CA SER A 60 4.18 30.18 -18.78
C SER A 60 3.17 31.11 -18.11
N GLY A 61 1.93 31.14 -18.60
CA GLY A 61 0.86 31.94 -17.99
C GLY A 61 0.48 31.44 -16.59
N PRO A 62 0.02 30.19 -16.44
CA PRO A 62 -0.28 29.62 -15.14
C PRO A 62 0.94 29.57 -14.20
N ASN A 63 2.16 29.32 -14.71
CA ASN A 63 3.36 29.29 -13.89
C ASN A 63 3.73 30.68 -13.30
N ALA A 64 3.33 31.76 -13.96
CA ALA A 64 3.55 33.12 -13.47
C ALA A 64 2.43 33.62 -12.54
N TYR A 65 1.35 32.86 -12.37
CA TYR A 65 0.20 33.25 -11.57
C TYR A 65 0.25 32.58 -10.18
N THR A 66 -0.15 33.35 -9.15
CA THR A 66 -0.32 32.81 -7.79
C THR A 66 -1.81 32.54 -7.56
N PHE A 67 -2.18 31.28 -7.58
CA PHE A 67 -3.55 30.81 -7.34
C PHE A 67 -3.96 31.01 -5.88
N ARG A 68 -5.25 31.12 -5.65
CA ARG A 68 -5.88 31.31 -4.34
C ARG A 68 -6.92 30.25 -4.07
N PRO A 69 -7.33 30.07 -2.81
CA PRO A 69 -8.38 29.12 -2.47
C PRO A 69 -9.61 29.25 -3.37
N GLY A 70 -10.07 28.10 -3.91
CA GLY A 70 -11.21 28.00 -4.81
C GLY A 70 -10.94 28.31 -6.29
N ASP A 71 -9.72 28.72 -6.66
CA ASP A 71 -9.37 28.93 -8.07
C ASP A 71 -9.32 27.61 -8.86
N LYS A 72 -9.60 27.71 -10.17
CA LYS A 72 -9.52 26.58 -11.09
C LYS A 72 -8.63 26.91 -12.28
N LEU A 73 -7.73 26.00 -12.62
CA LEU A 73 -6.95 26.01 -13.85
C LEU A 73 -7.51 24.96 -14.79
N LEU A 74 -8.10 25.39 -15.89
CA LEU A 74 -8.80 24.52 -16.82
C LEU A 74 -8.04 24.40 -18.15
N LEU A 75 -7.60 23.17 -18.48
CA LEU A 75 -6.88 22.87 -19.73
C LEU A 75 -7.87 22.35 -20.80
N LYS A 76 -7.70 22.80 -22.03
CA LYS A 76 -8.61 22.45 -23.12
C LYS A 76 -8.39 21.01 -23.58
N ARG A 77 -9.48 20.24 -23.61
CA ARG A 77 -9.47 18.87 -24.15
C ARG A 77 -9.00 18.84 -25.61
N GLY A 78 -8.24 17.81 -25.95
CA GLY A 78 -7.69 17.60 -27.29
C GLY A 78 -6.53 18.52 -27.67
N THR A 79 -5.85 19.12 -26.67
CA THR A 79 -4.62 19.92 -26.89
C THR A 79 -3.46 19.38 -26.05
N THR A 80 -2.25 19.61 -26.53
CA THR A 80 -1.01 19.28 -25.82
C THR A 80 -0.30 20.60 -25.43
N CYS A 81 0.02 20.74 -24.15
CA CYS A 81 0.84 21.81 -23.61
C CYS A 81 2.23 21.27 -23.30
N GLN A 82 3.27 21.95 -23.75
CA GLN A 82 4.65 21.53 -23.59
C GLN A 82 5.35 22.25 -22.42
N GLY A 83 6.25 21.52 -21.75
CA GLY A 83 7.05 21.98 -20.62
C GLY A 83 6.42 21.65 -19.26
N THR A 84 7.08 22.07 -18.20
CA THR A 84 6.63 21.81 -16.83
C THR A 84 5.50 22.76 -16.42
N LEU A 85 4.41 22.21 -15.88
CA LEU A 85 3.41 22.99 -15.14
C LEU A 85 3.84 23.11 -13.68
N PHE A 86 4.17 24.35 -13.28
CA PHE A 86 4.64 24.69 -11.94
C PHE A 86 3.84 25.87 -11.37
N PRO A 87 2.55 25.71 -11.09
CA PRO A 87 1.70 26.78 -10.59
C PRO A 87 2.06 27.13 -9.15
N GLN A 88 1.74 28.36 -8.72
CA GLN A 88 2.04 28.85 -7.37
C GLN A 88 0.78 29.08 -6.56
N GLY A 89 0.86 28.92 -5.23
CA GLY A 89 -0.24 29.17 -4.29
C GLY A 89 -0.72 27.92 -3.59
N SER A 90 -1.60 28.08 -2.63
CA SER A 90 -2.26 26.98 -1.91
C SER A 90 -3.75 27.26 -1.76
N GLY A 91 -4.55 26.21 -1.80
CA GLY A 91 -5.96 26.27 -1.45
C GLY A 91 -6.20 26.34 0.05
N SER A 92 -7.38 26.00 0.47
CA SER A 92 -7.78 25.79 1.85
C SER A 92 -8.66 24.55 1.97
N ASP A 93 -8.93 24.12 3.19
CA ASP A 93 -9.70 22.93 3.49
C ASP A 93 -11.08 22.91 2.80
N ASP A 94 -11.79 24.03 2.82
CA ASP A 94 -13.10 24.16 2.17
C ASP A 94 -13.03 24.56 0.69
N ASP A 95 -11.91 25.11 0.23
CA ASP A 95 -11.74 25.69 -1.10
C ASP A 95 -10.39 25.25 -1.72
N PRO A 96 -10.21 23.99 -2.15
CA PRO A 96 -9.00 23.54 -2.83
C PRO A 96 -8.83 24.26 -4.18
N ILE A 97 -7.59 24.32 -4.68
CA ILE A 97 -7.30 24.73 -6.05
C ILE A 97 -7.39 23.50 -6.95
N ILE A 98 -8.11 23.63 -8.07
CA ILE A 98 -8.39 22.50 -8.96
C ILE A 98 -7.73 22.74 -10.32
N ILE A 99 -6.92 21.78 -10.77
CA ILE A 99 -6.48 21.66 -12.16
C ILE A 99 -7.39 20.62 -12.83
N ASP A 100 -8.09 20.98 -13.92
CA ASP A 100 -9.02 20.08 -14.58
C ASP A 100 -9.10 20.37 -16.09
N ALA A 101 -9.80 19.53 -16.81
CA ALA A 101 -10.06 19.65 -18.23
C ALA A 101 -11.36 20.42 -18.52
N TYR A 102 -11.42 21.14 -19.64
CA TYR A 102 -12.67 21.72 -20.16
C TYR A 102 -12.87 21.43 -21.64
N GLY A 103 -14.10 21.58 -22.08
CA GLY A 103 -14.47 21.34 -23.49
C GLY A 103 -14.80 19.87 -23.75
N VAL A 104 -14.68 19.47 -25.02
CA VAL A 104 -14.96 18.11 -25.47
C VAL A 104 -13.75 17.53 -26.22
N GLY A 105 -13.54 16.22 -26.15
CA GLY A 105 -12.43 15.53 -26.78
C GLY A 105 -11.64 14.65 -25.81
N ALA A 106 -10.48 14.19 -26.23
CA ALA A 106 -9.53 13.44 -25.39
C ALA A 106 -9.07 14.31 -24.19
N GLN A 107 -8.53 13.69 -23.18
CA GLN A 107 -7.87 14.40 -22.07
C GLN A 107 -6.83 15.38 -22.63
N PRO A 108 -6.68 16.58 -22.04
CA PRO A 108 -5.59 17.46 -22.41
C PRO A 108 -4.27 16.87 -21.93
N ILE A 109 -3.23 17.05 -22.71
CA ILE A 109 -1.91 16.49 -22.45
C ILE A 109 -0.99 17.59 -21.89
N ILE A 110 -0.29 17.29 -20.81
CA ILE A 110 0.90 18.01 -20.39
C ILE A 110 2.10 17.14 -20.77
N ASP A 111 2.89 17.58 -21.73
CA ASP A 111 4.11 16.94 -22.18
C ASP A 111 5.32 17.64 -21.54
N GLY A 112 5.95 16.94 -20.60
CA GLY A 112 7.09 17.47 -19.85
C GLY A 112 8.35 17.69 -20.70
N GLU A 113 8.40 17.22 -21.95
CA GLU A 113 9.56 17.36 -22.86
C GLU A 113 10.89 16.87 -22.22
N TYR A 114 10.81 15.83 -21.37
CA TYR A 114 11.94 15.33 -20.58
C TYR A 114 12.58 16.37 -19.63
N ASN A 115 11.82 17.40 -19.20
CA ASN A 115 12.17 18.13 -18.00
C ASN A 115 12.09 17.20 -16.79
N GLU A 116 12.69 17.58 -15.69
CA GLU A 116 12.73 16.75 -14.48
C GLU A 116 11.31 16.30 -14.07
N GLU A 117 10.33 17.23 -14.10
CA GLU A 117 8.91 16.96 -13.85
C GLU A 117 8.02 17.49 -14.99
N ALA A 118 6.92 16.80 -15.25
CA ALA A 118 5.85 17.37 -16.09
C ALA A 118 4.92 18.29 -15.25
N ILE A 119 4.60 17.91 -14.00
CA ILE A 119 3.88 18.77 -13.04
C ILE A 119 4.64 18.80 -11.72
N LEU A 120 4.89 20.00 -11.17
CA LEU A 120 5.52 20.21 -9.87
C LEU A 120 4.65 21.04 -8.94
N LEU A 121 4.39 20.53 -7.73
CA LEU A 121 3.84 21.28 -6.61
C LEU A 121 4.86 21.29 -5.46
N SER A 122 5.52 22.44 -5.20
CA SER A 122 6.58 22.55 -4.20
C SER A 122 6.13 23.38 -3.02
N ASP A 123 6.11 22.79 -1.81
CA ASP A 123 5.66 23.42 -0.56
C ASP A 123 4.26 24.05 -0.61
N GLN A 124 3.40 23.48 -1.41
CA GLN A 124 2.02 23.89 -1.60
C GLN A 124 1.06 22.82 -1.10
N GLN A 125 -0.17 23.16 -0.83
CA GLN A 125 -1.17 22.26 -0.31
C GLN A 125 -2.58 22.61 -0.76
N TYR A 126 -3.54 21.69 -0.59
CA TYR A 126 -4.93 21.82 -1.02
C TYR A 126 -5.04 21.99 -2.53
N TRP A 127 -4.50 20.99 -3.24
CA TRP A 127 -4.55 20.90 -4.70
C TRP A 127 -5.25 19.62 -5.15
N GLU A 128 -6.10 19.75 -6.16
CA GLU A 128 -6.71 18.63 -6.86
C GLU A 128 -6.31 18.66 -8.34
N ILE A 129 -5.94 17.53 -8.92
CA ILE A 129 -5.56 17.39 -10.34
C ILE A 129 -6.43 16.31 -10.97
N HIS A 130 -7.24 16.72 -11.96
CA HIS A 130 -8.26 15.88 -12.53
C HIS A 130 -8.18 15.79 -14.05
N ASN A 131 -8.53 14.60 -14.61
CA ASN A 131 -8.87 14.41 -16.01
C ASN A 131 -7.77 14.83 -17.01
N LEU A 132 -6.51 14.59 -16.71
CA LEU A 132 -5.36 14.92 -17.55
C LEU A 132 -4.62 13.66 -18.01
N GLU A 133 -3.93 13.78 -19.14
CA GLU A 133 -2.85 12.90 -19.58
C GLU A 133 -1.52 13.64 -19.37
N ILE A 134 -0.55 12.97 -18.75
CA ILE A 134 0.76 13.52 -18.42
C ILE A 134 1.82 12.62 -19.06
N VAL A 135 2.74 13.22 -19.81
CA VAL A 135 3.68 12.47 -20.65
C VAL A 135 5.08 13.03 -20.49
N GLY A 136 6.08 12.18 -20.49
CA GLY A 136 7.46 12.57 -20.77
C GLY A 136 8.15 13.46 -19.73
N GLY A 137 7.83 13.35 -18.45
CA GLY A 137 8.72 13.81 -17.39
C GLY A 137 10.03 13.00 -17.44
N TYR A 138 11.17 13.60 -17.13
CA TYR A 138 12.41 12.81 -17.09
C TYR A 138 12.43 11.90 -15.87
N GLN A 139 12.23 12.45 -14.68
CA GLN A 139 12.24 11.71 -13.42
C GLN A 139 10.84 11.50 -12.85
N TYR A 140 9.95 12.48 -13.05
CA TYR A 140 8.60 12.47 -12.50
C TYR A 140 7.54 12.91 -13.51
N GLY A 141 6.43 12.19 -13.56
CA GLY A 141 5.22 12.69 -14.21
C GLY A 141 4.59 13.81 -13.35
N ILE A 142 4.19 13.48 -12.13
CA ILE A 142 3.75 14.46 -11.11
C ILE A 142 4.65 14.35 -9.90
N PHE A 143 5.25 15.48 -9.49
CA PHE A 143 6.02 15.58 -8.26
C PHE A 143 5.40 16.57 -7.28
N ILE A 144 4.98 16.06 -6.11
CA ILE A 144 4.50 16.86 -4.99
C ILE A 144 5.56 16.80 -3.90
N TRP A 145 6.21 17.94 -3.65
CA TRP A 145 7.41 18.01 -2.83
C TRP A 145 7.28 18.99 -1.67
N GLY A 146 7.84 18.64 -0.51
CA GLY A 146 7.96 19.52 0.63
C GLY A 146 9.36 19.49 1.26
N ASP A 147 9.87 20.64 1.72
CA ASP A 147 11.13 20.74 2.43
C ASP A 147 11.10 21.56 3.73
N LYS A 148 9.90 21.94 4.21
CA LYS A 148 9.73 22.79 5.38
C LYS A 148 9.65 21.98 6.67
N ALA A 149 10.68 22.05 7.47
CA ALA A 149 10.72 21.36 8.75
C ALA A 149 9.53 21.74 9.67
N TYR A 150 9.02 20.73 10.41
CA TYR A 150 7.94 20.87 11.41
C TYR A 150 6.63 21.48 10.85
N SER A 151 6.28 21.15 9.63
CA SER A 151 5.06 21.61 8.95
C SER A 151 4.22 20.42 8.46
N SER A 152 3.08 20.71 7.86
CA SER A 152 2.27 19.71 7.16
C SER A 152 1.83 20.24 5.82
N LEU A 153 1.80 19.37 4.83
CA LEU A 153 1.14 19.55 3.55
C LEU A 153 -0.11 18.67 3.54
N ASN A 154 -1.25 19.24 3.17
CA ASN A 154 -2.53 18.58 3.28
C ASN A 154 -3.30 18.65 1.99
N HIS A 155 -4.12 17.63 1.74
CA HIS A 155 -5.11 17.56 0.68
C HIS A 155 -4.51 17.60 -0.71
N PHE A 156 -4.19 16.41 -1.22
CA PHE A 156 -3.78 16.17 -2.60
C PHE A 156 -4.67 15.11 -3.22
N HIS A 157 -5.55 15.52 -4.12
CA HIS A 157 -6.43 14.60 -4.82
C HIS A 157 -6.02 14.49 -6.30
N LEU A 158 -5.61 13.31 -6.73
CA LEU A 158 -5.23 12.97 -8.11
C LEU A 158 -6.30 12.02 -8.65
N ILE A 159 -7.11 12.50 -9.61
CA ILE A 159 -8.32 11.79 -10.02
C ILE A 159 -8.40 11.63 -11.54
N ASN A 160 -8.58 10.40 -12.00
CA ASN A 160 -8.76 10.08 -13.43
C ASN A 160 -7.63 10.65 -14.29
N LEU A 161 -6.40 10.25 -13.98
CA LEU A 161 -5.18 10.66 -14.70
C LEU A 161 -4.59 9.48 -15.47
N ASN A 162 -3.90 9.78 -16.58
CA ASN A 162 -3.09 8.85 -17.34
C ASN A 162 -1.66 9.36 -17.42
N LEU A 163 -0.69 8.64 -16.87
CA LEU A 163 0.71 9.05 -16.81
C LEU A 163 1.59 7.99 -17.47
N HIS A 164 2.49 8.41 -18.36
CA HIS A 164 3.37 7.49 -19.07
C HIS A 164 4.58 8.15 -19.72
N ASP A 165 5.52 7.33 -20.15
CA ASP A 165 6.72 7.73 -20.86
C ASP A 165 7.70 8.61 -20.03
N ALA A 166 7.66 8.53 -18.69
CA ALA A 166 8.78 9.04 -17.90
C ALA A 166 10.04 8.20 -18.15
N HIS A 167 11.17 8.84 -18.29
CA HIS A 167 12.37 8.18 -18.82
C HIS A 167 13.62 8.41 -17.97
N TYR A 168 13.55 8.02 -16.71
CA TYR A 168 14.70 8.08 -15.81
C TYR A 168 15.57 6.85 -15.93
N VAL A 169 16.68 6.98 -16.63
CA VAL A 169 17.61 5.86 -16.86
C VAL A 169 18.78 5.98 -15.90
N THR A 170 18.71 5.30 -14.78
CA THR A 170 19.89 5.06 -13.94
C THR A 170 19.99 3.57 -13.59
N SER A 171 21.16 3.13 -13.15
CA SER A 171 21.40 1.75 -12.74
C SER A 171 21.33 1.56 -11.23
N THR A 172 20.82 2.54 -10.51
CA THR A 172 20.78 2.58 -9.05
C THR A 172 19.35 2.82 -8.59
N PHE A 173 19.06 2.39 -7.37
CA PHE A 173 17.80 2.65 -6.69
C PHE A 173 17.62 4.17 -6.49
N ASP A 174 16.98 4.80 -7.45
CA ASP A 174 16.86 6.25 -7.50
C ASP A 174 15.40 6.68 -7.35
N ASP A 175 15.25 7.81 -6.74
CA ASP A 175 14.03 8.51 -6.42
C ASP A 175 13.34 8.98 -7.70
N SER A 176 12.42 8.19 -8.25
CA SER A 176 11.67 8.50 -9.47
C SER A 176 10.31 7.81 -9.51
N GLY A 177 9.30 8.48 -10.06
CA GLY A 177 7.95 7.93 -10.15
C GLY A 177 7.06 8.66 -11.14
N GLU A 178 6.10 7.97 -11.72
CA GLU A 178 5.06 8.66 -12.50
C GLU A 178 4.22 9.58 -11.60
N VAL A 179 3.83 9.11 -10.42
CA VAL A 179 3.30 9.93 -9.35
C VAL A 179 4.22 9.79 -8.16
N GLN A 180 4.83 10.88 -7.73
CA GLN A 180 5.61 10.91 -6.51
C GLN A 180 5.19 12.04 -5.59
N ILE A 181 4.81 11.68 -4.36
CA ILE A 181 4.41 12.60 -3.30
C ILE A 181 5.34 12.34 -2.13
N GLN A 182 6.23 13.29 -1.83
CA GLN A 182 7.18 13.10 -0.74
C GLN A 182 7.61 14.40 -0.08
N THR A 183 8.26 14.29 1.07
CA THR A 183 8.85 15.41 1.77
C THR A 183 10.23 15.07 2.31
N ASN A 184 11.13 16.04 2.29
CA ASN A 184 12.46 15.98 2.91
C ASN A 184 12.55 16.91 4.15
N GLY A 185 11.49 17.62 4.45
CA GLY A 185 11.43 18.49 5.63
C GLY A 185 11.43 17.68 6.93
N VAL A 186 12.36 17.94 7.82
CA VAL A 186 12.44 17.26 9.14
C VAL A 186 11.09 17.36 9.85
N HIS A 187 10.47 16.21 10.16
CA HIS A 187 9.12 16.13 10.74
C HIS A 187 8.03 16.87 9.94
N GLN A 188 8.21 17.03 8.65
CA GLN A 188 7.13 17.48 7.78
C GLN A 188 6.24 16.28 7.44
N LEU A 189 4.94 16.46 7.45
CA LEU A 189 3.96 15.40 7.21
C LEU A 189 3.15 15.72 5.96
N ILE A 190 2.76 14.66 5.24
CA ILE A 190 1.78 14.72 4.17
C ILE A 190 0.51 14.01 4.65
N ASN A 191 -0.63 14.68 4.57
CA ASN A 191 -1.90 14.13 5.02
C ASN A 191 -2.98 14.35 3.96
N ASP A 192 -4.02 13.51 4.02
CA ASP A 192 -5.18 13.58 3.14
C ASP A 192 -4.80 13.52 1.67
N VAL A 193 -4.31 12.35 1.27
CA VAL A 193 -3.97 12.04 -0.13
C VAL A 193 -5.02 11.09 -0.68
N LEU A 194 -5.62 11.44 -1.80
CA LEU A 194 -6.49 10.57 -2.59
C LEU A 194 -5.92 10.42 -4.00
N ILE A 195 -5.59 9.19 -4.36
CA ILE A 195 -5.22 8.79 -5.73
C ILE A 195 -6.29 7.83 -6.21
N ASP A 196 -7.15 8.26 -7.15
CA ASP A 196 -8.34 7.51 -7.58
C ASP A 196 -8.46 7.48 -9.10
N GLY A 197 -8.45 6.27 -9.67
CA GLY A 197 -8.55 6.07 -11.11
C GLY A 197 -7.33 6.61 -11.88
N VAL A 198 -6.14 6.50 -11.29
CA VAL A 198 -4.87 6.90 -11.90
C VAL A 198 -4.23 5.68 -12.58
N ILE A 199 -3.79 5.86 -13.81
CA ILE A 199 -3.08 4.85 -14.58
C ILE A 199 -1.64 5.33 -14.79
N THR A 200 -0.66 4.52 -14.39
CA THR A 200 0.77 4.75 -14.62
C THR A 200 1.34 3.60 -15.44
N HIS A 201 2.01 3.89 -16.55
CA HIS A 201 2.45 2.82 -17.43
C HIS A 201 3.58 3.18 -18.39
N ASP A 202 4.20 2.15 -18.97
CA ASP A 202 5.20 2.26 -20.04
C ASP A 202 6.33 3.25 -19.71
N SER A 203 6.91 3.14 -18.49
CA SER A 203 7.85 4.12 -17.97
C SER A 203 9.09 3.50 -17.32
N HIS A 204 10.19 4.22 -17.45
CA HIS A 204 11.48 3.90 -16.84
C HIS A 204 11.61 4.64 -15.50
N VAL A 205 10.96 4.16 -14.46
CA VAL A 205 10.93 4.77 -13.12
C VAL A 205 11.04 3.72 -12.02
N ALA A 206 11.40 4.16 -10.81
CA ALA A 206 11.48 3.28 -9.64
C ALA A 206 10.10 2.82 -9.14
N ALA A 207 9.05 3.63 -9.32
CA ALA A 207 7.70 3.23 -8.98
C ALA A 207 6.65 3.93 -9.86
N GLY A 208 5.52 3.26 -10.08
CA GLY A 208 4.37 3.89 -10.74
C GLY A 208 3.73 4.96 -9.85
N ILE A 209 3.39 4.59 -8.63
CA ILE A 209 2.84 5.49 -7.61
C ILE A 209 3.66 5.34 -6.34
N TRP A 210 4.25 6.44 -5.88
CA TRP A 210 5.05 6.49 -4.66
C TRP A 210 4.56 7.61 -3.75
N VAL A 211 4.11 7.25 -2.55
CA VAL A 211 3.75 8.20 -1.50
C VAL A 211 4.64 7.96 -0.28
N ASP A 212 5.56 8.88 -0.01
CA ASP A 212 6.32 8.94 1.24
C ASP A 212 5.76 10.06 2.12
N ALA A 213 4.95 9.69 3.09
CA ALA A 213 4.11 10.62 3.81
C ALA A 213 4.79 11.33 5.00
N SER A 214 6.10 11.16 5.18
CA SER A 214 6.86 11.83 6.25
C SER A 214 8.31 12.04 5.85
N GLY A 215 8.84 13.22 6.07
CA GLY A 215 10.21 13.62 5.70
C GLY A 215 11.31 12.93 6.49
N ALA A 216 11.50 11.66 6.24
CA ALA A 216 12.60 10.88 6.78
C ALA A 216 12.78 9.60 5.94
N TYR A 217 13.20 9.77 4.71
CA TYR A 217 13.55 8.63 3.87
C TYR A 217 14.69 7.82 4.48
N GLY A 218 14.48 6.52 4.63
CA GLY A 218 15.48 5.55 5.06
C GLY A 218 14.92 4.50 6.03
N PRO A 219 15.48 3.28 6.05
CA PRO A 219 14.97 2.14 6.81
C PRO A 219 15.04 2.28 8.34
N ALA A 220 15.30 3.46 8.84
CA ALA A 220 15.44 3.74 10.27
C ALA A 220 14.88 5.12 10.62
N THR A 221 13.72 5.48 10.13
CA THR A 221 13.11 6.75 10.50
C THR A 221 12.80 6.77 12.00
N GLU A 222 12.94 7.93 12.63
CA GLU A 222 12.61 8.09 14.05
C GLU A 222 11.17 7.62 14.35
N ALA A 223 10.24 7.86 13.44
CA ALA A 223 8.85 7.46 13.56
C ALA A 223 8.68 5.94 13.68
N CYS A 224 9.31 5.20 12.78
CA CYS A 224 9.20 3.75 12.70
C CYS A 224 9.85 3.07 13.91
N ILE A 225 11.09 3.45 14.24
CA ILE A 225 11.82 2.85 15.35
C ILE A 225 11.15 3.16 16.70
N GLN A 226 10.65 4.38 16.88
CA GLN A 226 10.06 4.83 18.15
C GLN A 226 8.56 4.52 18.26
N ASN A 227 7.95 3.94 17.23
CA ASN A 227 6.50 3.76 17.15
C ASN A 227 5.74 5.08 17.41
N ALA A 228 6.15 6.14 16.73
CA ALA A 228 5.69 7.49 16.99
C ALA A 228 4.69 7.97 15.91
N ASP A 229 3.43 7.54 16.01
CA ASP A 229 2.33 7.89 15.09
C ASP A 229 2.27 9.37 14.71
N ARG A 230 2.64 10.26 15.64
CA ARG A 230 2.65 11.72 15.42
C ARG A 230 3.64 12.18 14.36
N LEU A 231 4.56 11.30 13.95
CA LEU A 231 5.57 11.57 12.94
C LEU A 231 5.26 10.88 11.60
N LEU A 232 4.09 10.25 11.47
CA LEU A 232 3.62 9.60 10.25
C LEU A 232 2.52 10.43 9.59
N GLY A 233 2.55 10.52 8.27
CA GLY A 233 1.46 11.08 7.48
C GLY A 233 0.15 10.31 7.66
N ASN A 234 -0.99 10.92 7.38
CA ASN A 234 -2.27 10.37 7.78
C ASN A 234 -3.32 10.45 6.67
N HIS A 235 -4.18 9.43 6.58
CA HIS A 235 -5.26 9.34 5.59
C HIS A 235 -4.75 9.39 4.14
N ILE A 236 -3.99 8.38 3.75
CA ILE A 236 -3.55 8.18 2.38
C ILE A 236 -4.41 7.08 1.75
N THR A 237 -5.12 7.40 0.68
CA THR A 237 -5.94 6.44 -0.07
C THR A 237 -5.46 6.34 -1.51
N ILE A 238 -5.14 5.13 -1.96
CA ILE A 238 -4.78 4.81 -3.35
C ILE A 238 -5.77 3.74 -3.82
N GLN A 239 -6.63 4.09 -4.77
CA GLN A 239 -7.71 3.19 -5.18
C GLN A 239 -8.06 3.26 -6.65
N ASN A 240 -8.69 2.19 -7.16
CA ASN A 240 -9.20 2.09 -8.53
C ASN A 240 -8.15 2.45 -9.60
N SER A 241 -6.88 2.28 -9.27
CA SER A 241 -5.73 2.71 -10.07
C SER A 241 -4.99 1.51 -10.67
N SER A 242 -4.16 1.77 -11.68
CA SER A 242 -3.37 0.72 -12.32
C SER A 242 -1.92 1.17 -12.50
N ALA A 243 -0.98 0.22 -12.33
CA ALA A 243 0.43 0.43 -12.59
C ALA A 243 0.99 -0.76 -13.36
N TYR A 244 1.58 -0.53 -14.55
CA TYR A 244 2.08 -1.63 -15.38
C TYR A 244 3.17 -1.21 -16.37
N ASN A 245 3.96 -2.18 -16.84
CA ASN A 245 5.09 -1.98 -17.75
C ASN A 245 6.09 -0.97 -17.19
N LEU A 246 6.54 -1.19 -15.95
CA LEU A 246 7.46 -0.30 -15.23
C LEU A 246 8.77 -1.01 -14.91
N ASP A 247 9.85 -0.26 -14.85
CA ASP A 247 11.18 -0.80 -14.51
C ASP A 247 11.26 -1.26 -13.07
N GLY A 248 10.65 -0.55 -12.12
CA GLY A 248 10.62 -0.88 -10.70
C GLY A 248 9.23 -1.30 -10.21
N ALA A 249 8.85 -0.84 -9.04
CA ALA A 249 7.63 -1.22 -8.33
C ALA A 249 6.34 -0.63 -8.92
N GLY A 250 5.20 -1.19 -8.50
CA GLY A 250 3.89 -0.66 -8.88
C GLY A 250 3.43 0.48 -7.98
N ILE A 251 3.10 0.17 -6.74
CA ILE A 251 2.55 1.12 -5.76
C ILE A 251 3.30 1.02 -4.44
N TRP A 252 3.82 2.14 -3.94
CA TRP A 252 4.48 2.26 -2.64
C TRP A 252 3.79 3.26 -1.73
N LEU A 253 3.54 2.85 -0.49
CA LEU A 253 3.14 3.71 0.61
C LEU A 253 4.15 3.61 1.74
N LEU A 254 4.86 4.69 2.02
CA LEU A 254 5.89 4.79 3.04
C LEU A 254 5.52 5.82 4.10
N ASN A 255 5.91 5.54 5.34
CA ASN A 255 5.81 6.47 6.48
C ASN A 255 4.37 7.00 6.72
N GLY A 256 3.39 6.12 6.54
CA GLY A 256 1.97 6.44 6.64
C GLY A 256 1.27 5.86 7.87
N ARG A 257 0.11 6.38 8.17
CA ARG A 257 -0.84 5.76 9.11
C ARG A 257 -2.27 5.88 8.61
N ASN A 258 -3.10 4.89 8.95
CA ASN A 258 -4.48 4.83 8.49
C ASN A 258 -4.56 4.92 6.95
N GLY A 259 -3.59 4.28 6.27
CA GLY A 259 -3.52 4.19 4.82
C GLY A 259 -4.49 3.14 4.28
N LEU A 260 -4.97 3.34 3.06
CA LEU A 260 -5.84 2.41 2.36
C LEU A 260 -5.41 2.26 0.91
N ILE A 261 -4.99 1.05 0.53
CA ILE A 261 -4.65 0.69 -0.86
C ILE A 261 -5.65 -0.36 -1.32
N GLN A 262 -6.58 0.02 -2.21
CA GLN A 262 -7.66 -0.89 -2.58
C GLN A 262 -8.10 -0.80 -4.04
N ARG A 263 -8.56 -1.94 -4.58
CA ARG A 263 -9.11 -2.06 -5.95
C ARG A 263 -8.15 -1.55 -7.02
N ASN A 264 -6.86 -1.76 -6.80
CA ASN A 264 -5.83 -1.45 -7.78
C ASN A 264 -5.45 -2.71 -8.55
N VAL A 265 -4.93 -2.51 -9.75
CA VAL A 265 -4.39 -3.58 -10.59
C VAL A 265 -2.94 -3.25 -10.92
N VAL A 266 -2.01 -4.10 -10.49
CA VAL A 266 -0.58 -3.94 -10.76
C VAL A 266 -0.08 -5.15 -11.54
N HIS A 267 0.63 -4.92 -12.65
CA HIS A 267 1.16 -6.05 -13.42
C HIS A 267 2.34 -5.69 -14.31
N ASN A 268 3.16 -6.71 -14.62
CA ASN A 268 4.30 -6.56 -15.53
C ASN A 268 5.23 -5.41 -15.11
N ILE A 269 5.59 -5.39 -13.84
CA ILE A 269 6.55 -4.47 -13.23
C ILE A 269 7.86 -5.20 -12.92
N GLY A 270 8.90 -4.47 -12.47
CA GLY A 270 10.20 -5.08 -12.18
C GLY A 270 10.95 -5.47 -13.46
N LEU A 271 10.88 -4.65 -14.51
CA LEU A 271 11.46 -4.99 -15.82
C LEU A 271 12.98 -4.84 -15.85
N VAL A 272 13.57 -4.02 -14.97
CA VAL A 272 15.00 -3.69 -14.94
C VAL A 272 15.59 -3.94 -13.56
N ALA A 273 16.78 -4.53 -13.53
CA ALA A 273 17.51 -4.80 -12.30
C ALA A 273 17.96 -3.51 -11.59
N GLY A 274 17.87 -3.51 -10.26
CA GLY A 274 18.37 -2.40 -9.43
C GLY A 274 17.27 -1.66 -8.66
N TYR A 275 16.02 -1.99 -8.92
CA TYR A 275 14.87 -1.47 -8.20
C TYR A 275 14.27 -2.54 -7.26
N ASP A 276 13.41 -2.12 -6.36
CA ASP A 276 12.50 -2.99 -5.62
C ASP A 276 11.33 -3.35 -6.55
N ASP A 277 11.09 -4.63 -6.72
CA ASP A 277 10.28 -5.16 -7.82
C ASP A 277 8.91 -5.66 -7.33
N THR A 278 8.38 -5.15 -6.22
CA THR A 278 7.10 -5.62 -5.66
C THR A 278 5.91 -4.87 -6.23
N GLY A 279 4.81 -5.59 -6.43
CA GLY A 279 3.59 -5.01 -6.97
C GLY A 279 3.03 -3.89 -6.11
N ILE A 280 2.68 -4.20 -4.85
CA ILE A 280 2.17 -3.22 -3.88
C ILE A 280 2.88 -3.42 -2.55
N THR A 281 3.53 -2.37 -2.06
CA THR A 281 4.34 -2.39 -0.83
C THR A 281 3.91 -1.32 0.16
N GLU A 282 3.92 -1.66 1.44
CA GLU A 282 3.88 -0.71 2.54
C GLU A 282 5.14 -0.84 3.41
N HIS A 283 5.69 0.31 3.81
CA HIS A 283 6.88 0.39 4.63
C HIS A 283 6.70 1.45 5.73
N CYS A 284 6.97 1.10 6.99
CA CYS A 284 6.72 2.00 8.11
C CYS A 284 5.28 2.54 8.11
N CYS A 285 4.34 1.65 7.96
CA CYS A 285 2.91 1.97 7.99
C CYS A 285 2.28 1.48 9.30
N HIS A 286 1.42 2.30 9.89
CA HIS A 286 0.67 1.96 11.10
C HIS A 286 -0.82 1.95 10.83
N ARG A 287 -1.48 0.80 11.06
CA ARG A 287 -2.92 0.60 10.79
C ARG A 287 -3.29 0.89 9.33
N CYS A 288 -2.42 0.50 8.43
CA CYS A 288 -2.69 0.56 7.00
C CYS A 288 -3.37 -0.73 6.53
N MET A 289 -4.06 -0.64 5.40
CA MET A 289 -4.81 -1.75 4.84
C MET A 289 -4.58 -1.86 3.33
N ILE A 290 -4.16 -3.06 2.90
CA ILE A 290 -4.07 -3.45 1.49
C ILE A 290 -5.18 -4.45 1.21
N GLN A 291 -6.19 -4.08 0.39
CA GLN A 291 -7.33 -4.96 0.15
C GLN A 291 -7.93 -4.85 -1.26
N HIS A 292 -8.50 -5.96 -1.72
CA HIS A 292 -9.20 -6.05 -3.01
C HIS A 292 -8.34 -5.61 -4.20
N ASN A 293 -7.03 -5.84 -4.15
CA ASN A 293 -6.12 -5.55 -5.26
C ASN A 293 -5.80 -6.84 -6.02
N GLU A 294 -5.50 -6.68 -7.30
CA GLU A 294 -4.93 -7.73 -8.14
C GLU A 294 -3.48 -7.36 -8.49
N SER A 295 -2.55 -8.32 -8.36
CA SER A 295 -1.15 -8.13 -8.71
C SER A 295 -0.63 -9.36 -9.45
N TYR A 296 -0.11 -9.20 -10.70
CA TYR A 296 0.26 -10.35 -11.49
C TYR A 296 1.38 -10.10 -12.49
N GLY A 297 2.07 -11.19 -12.85
CA GLY A 297 3.12 -11.15 -13.87
C GLY A 297 4.27 -10.21 -13.53
N ASN A 298 4.55 -10.01 -12.25
CA ASN A 298 5.65 -9.17 -11.80
C ASN A 298 6.97 -9.92 -11.93
N HIS A 299 8.04 -9.20 -12.26
CA HIS A 299 9.34 -9.76 -12.57
C HIS A 299 10.37 -9.48 -11.46
N THR A 300 11.38 -10.34 -11.38
CA THR A 300 12.55 -10.10 -10.53
C THR A 300 13.85 -10.37 -11.28
N PRO A 301 14.42 -9.38 -11.95
CA PRO A 301 15.73 -9.53 -12.59
C PRO A 301 16.85 -9.74 -11.56
N ASN A 302 16.66 -9.34 -10.30
CA ASN A 302 17.64 -9.41 -9.22
C ASN A 302 17.61 -10.70 -8.40
N LEU A 303 16.67 -11.61 -8.61
CA LEU A 303 16.46 -12.86 -7.88
C LEU A 303 15.80 -12.73 -6.49
N TYR A 304 15.47 -11.56 -6.05
CA TYR A 304 14.68 -11.24 -4.85
C TYR A 304 13.45 -10.46 -5.30
N ASP A 305 12.43 -10.35 -4.48
CA ASP A 305 11.19 -9.64 -4.77
C ASP A 305 10.42 -10.22 -5.98
N GLY A 306 9.89 -9.42 -6.87
CA GLY A 306 9.00 -9.86 -7.94
C GLY A 306 7.68 -10.37 -7.43
N GLY A 307 7.29 -9.96 -6.22
CA GLY A 307 6.09 -10.42 -5.52
C GLY A 307 4.84 -9.64 -5.87
N GLY A 308 3.71 -10.14 -5.37
CA GLY A 308 2.42 -9.46 -5.48
C GLY A 308 2.25 -8.35 -4.47
N PHE A 309 2.44 -8.67 -3.19
CA PHE A 309 2.20 -7.77 -2.06
C PHE A 309 3.30 -7.90 -1.02
N ASP A 310 3.69 -6.78 -0.39
CA ASP A 310 4.72 -6.77 0.63
C ASP A 310 4.36 -5.91 1.84
N ILE A 311 4.54 -6.48 3.04
CA ILE A 311 4.57 -5.78 4.32
C ILE A 311 6.05 -5.66 4.69
N ASP A 312 6.71 -4.62 4.19
CA ASP A 312 8.15 -4.45 4.38
C ASP A 312 8.47 -4.00 5.83
N LEU A 313 9.48 -3.22 6.06
CA LEU A 313 10.04 -2.89 7.37
C LEU A 313 9.12 -2.01 8.25
N PHE A 314 9.15 -2.24 9.57
CA PHE A 314 8.62 -1.33 10.60
C PHE A 314 7.10 -1.13 10.62
N ASN A 315 6.34 -2.08 10.15
CA ASN A 315 4.88 -2.00 10.09
C ASN A 315 4.22 -2.37 11.43
N ILE A 316 3.09 -1.73 11.76
CA ILE A 316 2.37 -1.99 13.01
C ILE A 316 0.85 -2.00 12.77
N ASP A 317 0.18 -3.08 13.22
CA ASP A 317 -1.27 -3.26 13.17
C ASP A 317 -1.85 -3.19 11.74
N ASN A 318 -1.10 -3.67 10.72
CA ASN A 318 -1.50 -3.60 9.33
C ASN A 318 -2.32 -4.82 8.91
N VAL A 319 -3.17 -4.65 7.90
CA VAL A 319 -4.05 -5.71 7.38
C VAL A 319 -3.90 -5.84 5.87
N LEU A 320 -3.53 -7.04 5.42
CA LEU A 320 -3.48 -7.42 4.01
C LEU A 320 -4.56 -8.48 3.76
N GLN A 321 -5.66 -8.11 3.08
CA GLN A 321 -6.82 -8.98 2.95
C GLN A 321 -7.52 -8.87 1.59
N TYR A 322 -8.20 -9.95 1.20
CA TYR A 322 -9.01 -9.98 -0.03
C TYR A 322 -8.22 -9.57 -1.27
N ASN A 323 -6.94 -9.93 -1.36
CA ASN A 323 -6.12 -9.64 -2.54
C ASN A 323 -5.90 -10.91 -3.36
N TYR A 324 -5.64 -10.73 -4.64
CA TYR A 324 -5.32 -11.79 -5.57
C TYR A 324 -3.96 -11.54 -6.21
N ALA A 325 -3.00 -12.44 -6.00
CA ALA A 325 -1.71 -12.40 -6.68
C ALA A 325 -1.46 -13.67 -7.49
N HIS A 326 -1.02 -13.51 -8.74
CA HIS A 326 -0.77 -14.66 -9.58
C HIS A 326 0.33 -14.44 -10.64
N ASP A 327 0.94 -15.53 -11.06
CA ASP A 327 1.96 -15.55 -12.12
C ASP A 327 3.18 -14.65 -11.87
N CYS A 328 3.45 -14.28 -10.64
CA CYS A 328 4.62 -13.50 -10.26
C CYS A 328 5.90 -14.34 -10.29
N ASP A 329 7.03 -13.72 -10.62
CA ASP A 329 8.35 -14.36 -10.55
C ASP A 329 8.73 -14.70 -9.09
N GLY A 330 8.29 -13.88 -8.13
CA GLY A 330 8.50 -14.02 -6.70
C GLY A 330 7.27 -14.56 -5.94
N TYR A 331 7.03 -14.03 -4.76
CA TYR A 331 6.01 -14.45 -3.81
C TYR A 331 4.62 -13.84 -4.09
N CYS A 332 3.60 -14.39 -3.45
CA CYS A 332 2.28 -13.74 -3.37
C CYS A 332 2.28 -12.64 -2.30
N VAL A 333 2.64 -13.01 -1.07
CA VAL A 333 2.71 -12.11 0.08
C VAL A 333 4.08 -12.26 0.73
N GLY A 334 4.81 -11.15 0.81
CA GLY A 334 6.03 -11.01 1.59
C GLY A 334 5.80 -10.28 2.91
N GLU A 335 6.59 -10.61 3.93
CA GLU A 335 6.77 -9.78 5.11
C GLU A 335 8.25 -9.78 5.48
N TYR A 336 8.88 -8.61 5.41
CA TYR A 336 10.28 -8.45 5.76
C TYR A 336 10.42 -7.58 7.01
N SER A 337 11.25 -8.01 7.96
CA SER A 337 11.41 -7.32 9.25
C SER A 337 12.88 -7.07 9.58
N ALA A 338 13.17 -6.03 10.37
CA ALA A 338 14.52 -5.65 10.78
C ALA A 338 14.74 -5.78 12.29
N PHE A 339 15.99 -6.12 12.65
CA PHE A 339 16.37 -6.28 14.07
C PHE A 339 16.21 -5.02 14.93
N VAL A 340 16.24 -3.84 14.33
CA VAL A 340 16.14 -2.57 15.08
C VAL A 340 14.73 -2.26 15.54
N ALA A 341 13.72 -2.71 14.79
CA ALA A 341 12.32 -2.64 15.18
C ALA A 341 11.51 -3.69 14.38
N PRO A 342 10.83 -4.62 15.07
CA PRO A 342 10.07 -5.66 14.41
C PRO A 342 8.78 -5.12 13.78
N ASN A 343 8.31 -5.79 12.72
CA ASN A 343 6.92 -5.69 12.32
C ASN A 343 6.04 -6.28 13.42
N ARG A 344 4.89 -5.64 13.69
CA ARG A 344 4.00 -6.01 14.79
C ARG A 344 2.56 -6.14 14.35
N ASN A 345 1.93 -7.24 14.75
CA ASN A 345 0.51 -7.50 14.61
C ASN A 345 0.01 -7.42 13.17
N SER A 346 0.83 -7.84 12.22
CA SER A 346 0.42 -7.96 10.82
C SER A 346 -0.67 -9.03 10.69
N VAL A 347 -1.75 -8.72 9.97
CA VAL A 347 -2.85 -9.64 9.67
C VAL A 347 -2.90 -9.90 8.18
N ILE A 348 -2.72 -11.15 7.77
CA ILE A 348 -2.74 -11.61 6.38
C ILE A 348 -3.87 -12.63 6.23
N ARG A 349 -5.01 -12.23 5.62
CA ARG A 349 -6.18 -13.10 5.59
C ARG A 349 -7.01 -12.97 4.32
N TYR A 350 -7.72 -14.05 3.99
CA TYR A 350 -8.61 -14.09 2.82
C TYR A 350 -7.94 -13.64 1.53
N ASN A 351 -6.66 -13.95 1.34
CA ASN A 351 -5.98 -13.70 0.08
C ASN A 351 -5.95 -14.98 -0.76
N ILE A 352 -5.93 -14.82 -2.06
CA ILE A 352 -5.77 -15.90 -3.02
C ILE A 352 -4.43 -15.71 -3.72
N CYS A 353 -3.59 -16.73 -3.62
CA CYS A 353 -2.28 -16.82 -4.23
C CYS A 353 -2.30 -17.91 -5.30
N SER A 354 -1.85 -17.62 -6.51
CA SER A 354 -1.93 -18.63 -7.56
C SER A 354 -0.75 -18.59 -8.52
N ASN A 355 -0.08 -19.71 -8.67
CA ASN A 355 0.95 -19.90 -9.69
C ASN A 355 2.13 -18.92 -9.60
N ASN A 356 2.50 -18.46 -8.41
CA ASN A 356 3.66 -17.59 -8.19
C ASN A 356 4.98 -18.38 -8.13
N ASN A 357 6.11 -17.69 -7.88
CA ASN A 357 7.47 -18.22 -7.98
C ASN A 357 7.75 -18.83 -9.36
N ARG A 358 7.48 -18.05 -10.41
CA ARG A 358 7.63 -18.49 -11.80
C ARG A 358 9.08 -18.50 -12.26
N LYS A 359 9.98 -17.80 -11.60
CA LYS A 359 11.39 -17.80 -11.93
C LYS A 359 12.13 -18.87 -11.14
N ALA A 360 12.77 -19.79 -11.83
CA ALA A 360 13.64 -20.82 -11.24
C ALA A 360 14.91 -20.18 -10.69
N ALA A 361 14.76 -19.25 -9.76
CA ALA A 361 15.85 -18.50 -9.19
C ALA A 361 16.50 -19.22 -8.02
N THR A 362 17.64 -18.75 -7.61
CA THR A 362 18.43 -19.24 -6.49
C THR A 362 17.84 -18.87 -5.14
N ALA A 363 16.93 -17.90 -5.10
CA ALA A 363 16.24 -17.50 -3.88
C ALA A 363 15.12 -18.50 -3.53
N VAL A 364 15.02 -18.85 -2.27
CA VAL A 364 13.96 -19.69 -1.73
C VAL A 364 12.81 -18.76 -1.35
N LEU A 365 11.90 -18.49 -2.29
CA LEU A 365 10.72 -17.66 -2.08
C LEU A 365 9.49 -18.57 -2.02
N GLY A 366 8.75 -18.53 -0.93
CA GLY A 366 7.44 -19.15 -0.80
C GLY A 366 6.32 -18.32 -1.46
N ASP A 367 5.13 -18.86 -1.54
CA ASP A 367 3.94 -18.07 -1.84
C ASP A 367 3.67 -17.06 -0.70
N PHE A 368 3.80 -17.57 0.53
CA PHE A 368 3.93 -16.76 1.73
C PHE A 368 5.40 -16.75 2.15
N TRP A 369 6.07 -15.62 1.99
CA TRP A 369 7.50 -15.49 2.23
C TRP A 369 7.77 -14.51 3.36
N PHE A 370 8.42 -15.02 4.43
CA PHE A 370 8.75 -14.24 5.62
C PHE A 370 10.25 -14.29 5.86
N SER A 371 10.86 -13.12 6.01
CA SER A 371 12.29 -13.00 6.16
C SER A 371 12.69 -11.86 7.11
N GLY A 372 13.97 -11.82 7.45
CA GLY A 372 14.46 -10.90 8.48
C GLY A 372 14.07 -11.39 9.87
N ALA A 373 14.22 -10.54 10.86
CA ALA A 373 13.86 -10.86 12.24
C ALA A 373 13.84 -9.60 13.09
N PRO A 374 13.03 -9.56 14.14
CA PRO A 374 11.96 -10.48 14.50
C PRO A 374 10.59 -10.08 13.95
N LEU A 375 9.64 -11.02 13.92
CA LEU A 375 8.21 -10.78 13.74
C LEU A 375 7.49 -10.92 15.07
N GLU A 376 6.51 -10.06 15.33
CA GLU A 376 5.81 -9.98 16.60
C GLU A 376 4.28 -9.96 16.39
N GLY A 377 3.61 -11.08 16.64
CA GLY A 377 2.16 -11.18 16.53
C GLY A 377 1.61 -11.27 15.10
N THR A 378 2.39 -11.77 14.15
CA THR A 378 1.94 -11.97 12.77
C THR A 378 0.92 -13.09 12.66
N GLN A 379 -0.23 -12.82 12.06
CA GLN A 379 -1.40 -13.67 11.99
C GLN A 379 -1.77 -13.95 10.53
N ILE A 380 -1.60 -15.20 10.08
CA ILE A 380 -1.83 -15.61 8.70
C ILE A 380 -2.94 -16.65 8.68
N TYR A 381 -4.12 -16.31 8.14
CA TYR A 381 -5.25 -17.21 8.21
C TYR A 381 -6.27 -17.06 7.10
N THR A 382 -6.97 -18.13 6.83
CA THR A 382 -8.05 -18.18 5.82
C THR A 382 -7.62 -17.73 4.43
N ASN A 383 -6.36 -18.04 4.04
CA ASN A 383 -5.85 -17.80 2.70
C ASN A 383 -5.89 -19.11 1.88
N VAL A 384 -5.83 -18.97 0.56
CA VAL A 384 -5.68 -20.09 -0.38
C VAL A 384 -4.47 -19.87 -1.25
N SER A 385 -3.64 -20.91 -1.37
CA SER A 385 -2.49 -20.95 -2.28
C SER A 385 -2.60 -22.11 -3.25
N TYR A 386 -2.58 -21.82 -4.54
CA TYR A 386 -2.18 -22.77 -5.59
C TYR A 386 -0.69 -22.61 -5.84
N TRP A 387 0.10 -23.46 -5.17
CA TRP A 387 1.55 -23.41 -5.21
C TRP A 387 2.11 -24.27 -6.34
N ASN A 388 2.58 -23.63 -7.39
CA ASN A 388 3.18 -24.27 -8.55
C ASN A 388 4.56 -23.65 -8.88
N PRO A 389 5.55 -23.78 -7.98
CA PRO A 389 6.82 -23.09 -8.11
C PRO A 389 7.68 -23.64 -9.24
N ALA A 390 8.53 -22.79 -9.79
CA ALA A 390 9.55 -23.22 -10.76
C ALA A 390 10.70 -24.02 -10.12
N ASN A 391 10.75 -24.07 -8.80
CA ASN A 391 11.73 -24.82 -7.99
C ASN A 391 10.99 -25.69 -6.94
N ASN A 392 11.71 -26.24 -5.97
CA ASN A 392 11.13 -27.06 -4.89
C ASN A 392 10.95 -26.25 -3.58
N ALA A 393 10.74 -24.95 -3.64
CA ALA A 393 10.48 -24.15 -2.46
C ALA A 393 9.18 -24.56 -1.76
N ALA A 394 9.09 -24.31 -0.47
CA ALA A 394 7.87 -24.50 0.30
C ALA A 394 6.85 -23.39 0.00
N ALA A 395 5.57 -23.69 0.10
CA ALA A 395 4.53 -22.68 -0.08
C ALA A 395 4.55 -21.63 1.03
N PHE A 396 4.81 -22.05 2.26
CA PHE A 396 5.10 -21.15 3.37
C PHE A 396 6.60 -21.23 3.70
N GLU A 397 7.32 -20.16 3.48
CA GLU A 397 8.76 -20.07 3.64
C GLU A 397 9.13 -19.00 4.68
N ALA A 398 9.60 -19.42 5.84
CA ALA A 398 9.90 -18.55 6.98
C ALA A 398 11.14 -19.02 7.78
N GLN A 399 12.06 -19.74 7.13
CA GLN A 399 13.22 -20.36 7.79
C GLN A 399 14.22 -19.35 8.40
N TYR A 400 14.21 -18.10 7.91
CA TYR A 400 15.10 -17.04 8.40
C TYR A 400 14.43 -16.10 9.39
N THR A 401 13.19 -16.39 9.78
CA THR A 401 12.39 -15.54 10.64
C THR A 401 12.51 -15.96 12.10
N GLN A 402 12.59 -14.99 13.00
CA GLN A 402 12.46 -15.20 14.44
C GLN A 402 11.11 -14.61 14.89
N TYR A 403 10.42 -15.35 15.74
CA TYR A 403 9.12 -14.95 16.26
C TYR A 403 9.27 -14.52 17.72
N THR A 404 8.78 -13.32 18.05
CA THR A 404 8.90 -12.71 19.37
C THR A 404 7.58 -12.09 19.81
N GLY A 405 7.61 -11.45 20.98
CA GLY A 405 6.44 -10.74 21.51
C GLY A 405 5.48 -11.61 22.32
N THR A 406 4.41 -10.99 22.77
CA THR A 406 3.37 -11.62 23.61
C THR A 406 2.13 -12.03 22.82
N ASN A 407 1.91 -11.41 21.66
CA ASN A 407 0.85 -11.81 20.74
C ASN A 407 1.28 -13.05 19.97
N PRO A 408 0.36 -13.99 19.71
CA PRO A 408 0.70 -15.22 19.01
C PRO A 408 1.02 -14.96 17.54
N ASN A 409 2.08 -15.62 17.06
CA ASN A 409 2.33 -15.77 15.64
C ASN A 409 1.71 -17.09 15.19
N PHE A 410 0.90 -17.08 14.15
CA PHE A 410 0.26 -18.31 13.67
C PHE A 410 -0.05 -18.31 12.18
N PHE A 411 -0.10 -19.55 11.63
CA PHE A 411 -0.58 -19.87 10.28
C PHE A 411 -1.71 -20.89 10.43
N LYS A 412 -2.97 -20.44 10.29
CA LYS A 412 -4.15 -21.27 10.59
C LYS A 412 -5.27 -21.08 9.56
N ASN A 413 -6.12 -22.09 9.42
CA ASN A 413 -7.25 -22.09 8.47
C ASN A 413 -6.84 -21.81 7.03
N ASN A 414 -5.61 -22.09 6.61
CA ASN A 414 -5.16 -21.86 5.24
C ASN A 414 -5.26 -23.15 4.41
N ILE A 415 -5.41 -22.99 3.10
CA ILE A 415 -5.32 -24.07 2.13
C ILE A 415 -4.03 -23.92 1.32
N ILE A 416 -3.21 -24.96 1.29
CA ILE A 416 -2.09 -25.10 0.37
C ILE A 416 -2.38 -26.26 -0.57
N TYR A 417 -2.65 -25.95 -1.83
CA TYR A 417 -2.80 -26.89 -2.93
C TYR A 417 -1.57 -26.81 -3.83
N SER A 418 -0.72 -27.83 -3.86
CA SER A 418 0.63 -27.72 -4.38
C SER A 418 0.98 -28.76 -5.45
N THR A 419 1.81 -28.38 -6.41
CA THR A 419 2.53 -29.31 -7.30
C THR A 419 3.90 -29.70 -6.72
N SER A 420 4.43 -28.94 -5.75
CA SER A 420 5.68 -29.22 -5.03
C SER A 420 5.45 -30.20 -3.87
N PRO A 421 6.44 -31.00 -3.49
CA PRO A 421 6.40 -31.79 -2.26
C PRO A 421 6.54 -30.94 -0.99
N ALA A 422 7.22 -29.78 -1.06
CA ALA A 422 7.49 -28.94 0.10
C ALA A 422 6.27 -28.06 0.44
N MET A 423 5.74 -28.24 1.65
CA MET A 423 4.56 -27.49 2.12
C MET A 423 4.97 -26.30 2.98
N ILE A 424 5.76 -26.55 3.99
CA ILE A 424 6.18 -25.61 5.03
C ILE A 424 7.69 -25.69 5.22
N ASN A 425 8.33 -24.55 5.36
CA ASN A 425 9.69 -24.41 5.87
C ASN A 425 9.72 -23.24 6.86
N ALA A 426 9.76 -23.53 8.15
CA ALA A 426 9.62 -22.51 9.19
C ALA A 426 10.52 -22.79 10.38
N ASN A 427 10.78 -21.74 11.18
CA ASN A 427 11.36 -21.87 12.50
C ASN A 427 10.28 -22.02 13.57
N SER A 428 10.65 -22.56 14.72
CA SER A 428 9.79 -22.63 15.90
C SER A 428 9.39 -21.22 16.39
N GLY A 429 8.23 -21.13 17.05
CA GLY A 429 7.66 -19.85 17.53
C GLY A 429 6.45 -19.37 16.74
N ILE A 430 6.13 -20.04 15.63
CA ILE A 430 4.84 -19.92 14.96
C ILE A 430 3.99 -21.16 15.26
N THR A 431 2.68 -20.97 15.46
CA THR A 431 1.72 -22.06 15.62
C THR A 431 1.09 -22.39 14.28
N LEU A 432 1.19 -23.64 13.84
CA LEU A 432 0.54 -24.16 12.65
C LEU A 432 -0.62 -25.05 13.09
N ASP A 433 -1.87 -24.75 12.63
CA ASP A 433 -3.02 -25.58 12.98
C ASP A 433 -4.25 -25.27 12.09
N ASN A 434 -5.20 -26.18 12.00
CA ASN A 434 -6.43 -26.06 11.23
C ASN A 434 -6.19 -25.75 9.73
N ASN A 435 -5.10 -26.25 9.13
CA ASN A 435 -4.80 -26.05 7.72
C ASN A 435 -5.18 -27.26 6.88
N ILE A 436 -5.37 -27.07 5.58
CA ILE A 436 -5.45 -28.15 4.61
C ILE A 436 -4.24 -28.07 3.69
N TYR A 437 -3.53 -29.20 3.60
CA TYR A 437 -2.40 -29.38 2.71
C TYR A 437 -2.72 -30.46 1.68
N TRP A 438 -2.40 -30.21 0.43
CA TRP A 438 -2.55 -31.21 -0.62
C TRP A 438 -1.50 -31.05 -1.71
N SER A 439 -0.77 -32.11 -2.02
CA SER A 439 0.15 -32.13 -3.16
C SER A 439 -0.33 -33.10 -4.23
N ILE A 440 -0.53 -32.58 -5.42
CA ILE A 440 -0.81 -33.39 -6.61
C ILE A 440 0.46 -33.87 -7.30
N GLY A 441 1.62 -33.30 -6.98
CA GLY A 441 2.91 -33.57 -7.59
C GLY A 441 3.74 -34.61 -6.84
N SER A 442 3.38 -34.99 -5.60
CA SER A 442 4.18 -35.91 -4.78
C SER A 442 3.36 -36.79 -3.85
N SER A 443 3.74 -38.04 -3.76
CA SER A 443 3.24 -38.99 -2.74
C SER A 443 4.02 -38.89 -1.41
N ALA A 444 5.06 -38.06 -1.34
CA ALA A 444 5.94 -37.90 -0.17
C ALA A 444 6.13 -36.40 0.15
N PRO A 445 5.06 -35.73 0.59
CA PRO A 445 5.14 -34.30 0.95
C PRO A 445 6.03 -34.10 2.18
N THR A 446 6.62 -32.91 2.28
CA THR A 446 7.60 -32.57 3.32
C THR A 446 7.22 -31.29 4.07
N TRP A 447 7.51 -31.29 5.36
CA TRP A 447 7.49 -30.13 6.26
C TRP A 447 8.87 -30.00 6.88
N GLU A 448 9.38 -28.79 6.97
CA GLU A 448 10.65 -28.49 7.63
C GLU A 448 10.42 -27.53 8.78
N ILE A 449 10.85 -27.92 9.99
CA ILE A 449 10.80 -27.07 11.19
C ILE A 449 12.18 -27.08 11.83
N ASP A 450 12.74 -25.89 12.10
CA ASP A 450 14.07 -25.69 12.67
C ASP A 450 15.16 -26.48 11.91
N SER A 451 15.10 -26.46 10.56
CA SER A 451 16.00 -27.18 9.66
C SER A 451 15.94 -28.72 9.79
N VAL A 452 14.86 -29.25 10.35
CA VAL A 452 14.58 -30.71 10.39
C VAL A 452 13.44 -31.01 9.44
N THR A 453 13.74 -31.75 8.38
CA THR A 453 12.76 -32.16 7.37
C THR A 453 12.02 -33.42 7.79
N TYR A 454 10.70 -33.38 7.77
CA TYR A 454 9.79 -34.50 8.00
C TYR A 454 9.11 -34.89 6.70
N THR A 455 9.15 -36.19 6.36
CA THR A 455 8.46 -36.75 5.20
C THR A 455 7.17 -37.42 5.62
N GLY A 456 6.05 -36.98 5.08
CA GLY A 456 4.70 -37.44 5.40
C GLY A 456 4.07 -36.72 6.59
N PHE A 457 2.81 -36.36 6.41
CA PHE A 457 2.06 -35.52 7.34
C PHE A 457 1.96 -36.07 8.75
N SER A 458 1.59 -37.35 8.90
CA SER A 458 1.47 -37.98 10.22
C SER A 458 2.82 -38.09 10.97
N ALA A 459 3.92 -38.25 10.27
CA ALA A 459 5.25 -38.27 10.88
C ALA A 459 5.64 -36.87 11.38
N TYR A 460 5.34 -35.87 10.59
CA TYR A 460 5.53 -34.47 10.97
C TYR A 460 4.71 -34.10 12.21
N GLN A 461 3.38 -34.37 12.22
CA GLN A 461 2.51 -34.08 13.36
C GLN A 461 3.01 -34.78 14.65
N ALA A 462 3.35 -36.06 14.54
CA ALA A 462 3.81 -36.84 15.69
C ALA A 462 5.14 -36.34 16.29
N ALA A 463 6.02 -35.80 15.45
CA ALA A 463 7.32 -35.31 15.87
C ALA A 463 7.29 -33.90 16.45
N THR A 464 6.45 -33.02 15.90
CA THR A 464 6.44 -31.58 16.23
C THR A 464 5.29 -31.17 17.13
N GLY A 465 4.19 -31.91 17.15
CA GLY A 465 2.93 -31.54 17.79
C GLY A 465 2.18 -30.40 17.09
N GLN A 466 2.67 -29.91 15.95
CA GLN A 466 2.00 -28.89 15.13
C GLN A 466 0.87 -29.53 14.30
N ASP A 467 -0.02 -28.70 13.79
CA ASP A 467 -1.10 -29.08 12.86
C ASP A 467 -2.02 -30.21 13.40
N ALA A 468 -2.28 -30.21 14.72
CA ALA A 468 -3.05 -31.28 15.36
C ALA A 468 -4.48 -31.41 14.80
N HIS A 469 -5.07 -30.31 14.33
CA HIS A 469 -6.41 -30.24 13.75
C HIS A 469 -6.38 -29.99 12.24
N SER A 470 -5.22 -30.09 11.60
CA SER A 470 -5.04 -29.92 10.16
C SER A 470 -5.22 -31.23 9.40
N PHE A 471 -5.44 -31.13 8.10
CA PHE A 471 -5.67 -32.27 7.22
C PHE A 471 -4.65 -32.32 6.08
N TYR A 472 -4.26 -33.53 5.69
CA TYR A 472 -3.61 -33.77 4.41
C TYR A 472 -4.62 -34.48 3.49
N THR A 473 -5.36 -33.69 2.72
CA THR A 473 -6.43 -34.16 1.85
C THR A 473 -6.73 -33.14 0.75
N ASP A 474 -7.33 -33.59 -0.35
CA ASP A 474 -7.82 -32.70 -1.40
C ASP A 474 -8.86 -31.72 -0.82
N PRO A 475 -8.64 -30.41 -0.87
CA PRO A 475 -9.60 -29.41 -0.40
C PRO A 475 -10.87 -29.31 -1.26
N MET A 476 -10.90 -29.95 -2.41
CA MET A 476 -12.03 -29.94 -3.35
C MET A 476 -12.48 -28.52 -3.73
N LEU A 477 -11.53 -27.69 -4.16
CA LEU A 477 -11.79 -26.38 -4.78
C LEU A 477 -12.39 -26.59 -6.19
N ASN A 478 -13.20 -25.63 -6.67
CA ASN A 478 -13.85 -25.76 -7.98
C ASN A 478 -12.85 -25.76 -9.15
N ASP A 479 -11.87 -24.88 -9.13
CA ASP A 479 -10.73 -24.87 -10.07
C ASP A 479 -9.46 -24.42 -9.33
N PRO A 480 -8.77 -25.31 -8.62
CA PRO A 480 -7.62 -24.95 -7.80
C PRO A 480 -6.40 -24.46 -8.60
N THR A 481 -6.41 -24.66 -9.92
CA THR A 481 -5.30 -24.28 -10.81
C THR A 481 -5.54 -23.00 -11.59
N TYR A 482 -6.63 -22.31 -11.31
CA TYR A 482 -6.93 -21.03 -11.97
C TYR A 482 -5.87 -19.98 -11.64
N HIS A 483 -5.40 -19.29 -12.68
CA HIS A 483 -4.46 -18.16 -12.57
C HIS A 483 -4.72 -17.10 -13.66
N GLY A 484 -5.98 -16.95 -14.08
CA GLY A 484 -6.35 -15.97 -15.09
C GLY A 484 -6.40 -14.55 -14.55
N VAL A 485 -6.21 -13.59 -15.47
CA VAL A 485 -6.36 -12.15 -15.19
C VAL A 485 -7.81 -11.83 -14.84
N GLY A 486 -7.99 -10.97 -13.86
CA GLY A 486 -9.27 -10.57 -13.31
C GLY A 486 -9.71 -11.43 -12.12
N TRP A 487 -10.64 -10.91 -11.38
CA TRP A 487 -11.07 -11.45 -10.08
C TRP A 487 -11.57 -12.90 -10.19
N PRO A 488 -11.03 -13.85 -9.41
CA PRO A 488 -11.42 -15.27 -9.51
C PRO A 488 -12.80 -15.49 -8.85
N THR A 489 -13.87 -15.34 -9.60
CA THR A 489 -15.25 -15.32 -9.07
C THR A 489 -15.73 -16.65 -8.48
N THR A 490 -15.22 -17.79 -8.95
CA THR A 490 -15.65 -19.13 -8.51
C THR A 490 -14.55 -20.16 -8.39
N ALA A 491 -13.37 -19.90 -8.90
CA ALA A 491 -12.30 -20.90 -9.02
C ALA A 491 -11.88 -21.51 -7.68
N PHE A 492 -11.71 -20.68 -6.68
CA PHE A 492 -11.24 -21.08 -5.34
C PHE A 492 -12.37 -21.27 -4.34
N THR A 493 -13.63 -21.32 -4.78
CA THR A 493 -14.74 -21.68 -3.91
C THR A 493 -14.77 -23.19 -3.64
N LEU A 494 -15.28 -23.58 -2.47
CA LEU A 494 -15.37 -24.94 -2.00
C LEU A 494 -16.51 -25.71 -2.70
N GLN A 495 -16.23 -26.94 -3.13
CA GLN A 495 -17.29 -27.83 -3.59
C GLN A 495 -18.12 -28.34 -2.39
N PRO A 496 -19.41 -28.70 -2.57
CA PRO A 496 -20.29 -29.08 -1.45
C PRO A 496 -19.82 -30.24 -0.56
N ALA A 497 -18.90 -31.07 -1.05
CA ALA A 497 -18.32 -32.18 -0.29
C ALA A 497 -16.91 -31.89 0.26
N SER A 498 -16.48 -30.63 0.19
CA SER A 498 -15.15 -30.23 0.65
C SER A 498 -14.95 -30.52 2.14
N PRO A 499 -13.81 -31.11 2.52
CA PRO A 499 -13.46 -31.32 3.91
C PRO A 499 -13.15 -30.00 4.65
N ALA A 500 -13.03 -28.89 3.95
CA ALA A 500 -12.81 -27.55 4.53
C ALA A 500 -14.06 -26.98 5.20
N ILE A 501 -15.26 -27.43 4.77
CA ILE A 501 -16.54 -26.84 5.22
C ILE A 501 -16.78 -27.18 6.70
N GLY A 502 -16.95 -26.14 7.52
CA GLY A 502 -17.24 -26.22 8.95
C GLY A 502 -16.13 -26.83 9.82
N THR A 503 -14.92 -26.95 9.29
CA THR A 503 -13.77 -27.55 10.00
C THR A 503 -12.69 -26.54 10.41
N GLY A 504 -12.86 -25.29 10.04
CA GLY A 504 -12.03 -24.18 10.49
C GLY A 504 -12.34 -23.77 11.93
N ALA A 505 -11.39 -23.09 12.55
CA ALA A 505 -11.50 -22.56 13.90
C ALA A 505 -11.78 -21.05 13.90
N ASP A 506 -12.37 -20.53 14.99
CA ASP A 506 -12.21 -19.11 15.33
C ASP A 506 -10.78 -18.89 15.82
N VAL A 507 -9.90 -18.51 14.89
CA VAL A 507 -8.49 -18.33 15.22
C VAL A 507 -8.21 -17.08 16.02
N CYS A 508 -9.21 -16.21 16.17
CA CYS A 508 -9.15 -14.96 16.93
C CYS A 508 -9.69 -15.08 18.35
N GLU A 509 -10.24 -16.22 18.74
CA GLU A 509 -10.80 -16.42 20.07
C GLU A 509 -9.76 -16.14 21.18
N GLY A 510 -10.06 -15.18 22.04
CA GLY A 510 -9.19 -14.80 23.17
C GLY A 510 -7.98 -13.95 22.78
N ILE A 511 -7.82 -13.53 21.54
CA ILE A 511 -6.69 -12.71 21.08
C ILE A 511 -7.13 -11.25 20.95
N PRO A 512 -6.63 -10.33 21.80
CA PRO A 512 -7.02 -8.92 21.72
C PRO A 512 -6.67 -8.30 20.37
N GLY A 513 -7.61 -7.61 19.75
CA GLY A 513 -7.43 -6.92 18.47
C GLY A 513 -7.51 -7.83 17.23
N CYS A 514 -7.50 -9.15 17.38
CA CYS A 514 -7.74 -10.06 16.29
C CYS A 514 -9.23 -10.06 15.86
N SER A 515 -9.52 -10.27 14.60
CA SER A 515 -10.88 -10.37 14.06
C SER A 515 -10.92 -11.28 12.85
N MET A 516 -11.85 -12.21 12.81
CA MET A 516 -12.09 -13.02 11.61
C MET A 516 -12.61 -12.19 10.41
N GLY A 517 -13.05 -10.97 10.63
CA GLY A 517 -13.66 -10.13 9.59
C GLY A 517 -15.20 -10.23 9.60
N LYS A 518 -15.82 -9.71 8.54
CA LYS A 518 -17.30 -9.74 8.38
C LYS A 518 -17.73 -10.65 7.24
N HIS A 519 -16.89 -10.85 6.28
CA HIS A 519 -17.14 -11.65 5.08
C HIS A 519 -15.85 -12.33 4.63
N ASP A 520 -15.97 -13.30 3.77
CA ASP A 520 -14.86 -13.98 3.09
C ASP A 520 -14.36 -13.20 1.85
N PHE A 521 -13.49 -13.83 1.06
CA PHE A 521 -12.97 -13.24 -0.18
C PHE A 521 -14.08 -12.98 -1.22
N PHE A 522 -15.11 -13.81 -1.26
CA PHE A 522 -16.20 -13.72 -2.25
C PHE A 522 -17.38 -12.87 -1.77
N GLY A 523 -17.30 -12.33 -0.56
CA GLY A 523 -18.35 -11.47 0.03
C GLY A 523 -19.42 -12.22 0.80
N ASN A 524 -19.27 -13.53 1.02
CA ASN A 524 -20.19 -14.29 1.84
C ASN A 524 -20.02 -13.90 3.32
N PRO A 525 -21.12 -13.77 4.10
CA PRO A 525 -21.03 -13.42 5.50
C PRO A 525 -20.38 -14.55 6.32
N LEU A 526 -19.51 -14.19 7.26
CA LEU A 526 -18.91 -15.16 8.16
C LEU A 526 -19.88 -15.56 9.28
N PRO A 527 -19.80 -16.80 9.78
CA PRO A 527 -20.57 -17.23 10.93
C PRO A 527 -20.16 -16.50 12.20
N ASP A 528 -21.07 -16.46 13.19
CA ASP A 528 -20.80 -15.88 14.50
C ASP A 528 -20.29 -16.98 15.46
N GLY A 529 -18.98 -17.07 15.59
CA GLY A 529 -18.30 -17.87 16.62
C GLY A 529 -18.09 -19.35 16.36
N SER A 530 -18.70 -19.96 15.34
CA SER A 530 -18.50 -21.38 15.01
C SER A 530 -18.88 -21.73 13.58
N GLY A 531 -18.30 -22.81 13.05
CA GLY A 531 -18.60 -23.27 11.70
C GLY A 531 -17.85 -22.49 10.61
N TYR A 532 -16.68 -21.96 10.93
CA TYR A 532 -15.77 -21.39 9.95
C TYR A 532 -15.26 -22.45 8.98
N ASP A 533 -15.04 -22.08 7.75
CA ASP A 533 -14.40 -22.91 6.76
C ASP A 533 -12.89 -22.68 6.75
N ILE A 534 -12.15 -23.64 6.25
CA ILE A 534 -10.71 -23.50 5.98
C ILE A 534 -10.54 -22.92 4.58
N GLY A 535 -9.73 -21.87 4.45
CA GLY A 535 -9.49 -21.16 3.19
C GLY A 535 -10.24 -19.84 3.05
N ALA A 536 -10.23 -19.29 1.84
CA ALA A 536 -10.73 -17.94 1.56
C ALA A 536 -12.24 -17.88 1.23
N ASP A 537 -12.92 -19.01 1.15
CA ASP A 537 -14.36 -19.14 0.89
C ASP A 537 -15.09 -19.63 2.14
N GLN A 538 -16.21 -19.03 2.42
CA GLN A 538 -17.19 -19.49 3.41
C GLN A 538 -18.38 -20.05 2.63
N ALA A 539 -18.44 -21.34 2.51
CA ALA A 539 -19.52 -22.01 1.79
C ALA A 539 -20.89 -21.73 2.44
N PRO A 540 -21.96 -21.57 1.65
CA PRO A 540 -23.28 -21.21 2.16
C PRO A 540 -23.98 -22.33 2.97
#